data_107f21a74b7b448354fff338d73fe4e8
#
_entry.id   107f21a74b7b448354fff338d73fe4e8
#
_cell.length_a   1.000
_cell.length_b   1.000
_cell.length_c   1.000
_cell.angle_alpha   90.00
_cell.angle_beta   90.00
_cell.angle_gamma   90.00
#
_symmetry.space_group_name_H-M   'P 1'
#
loop_
_entity.id
_entity.type
_entity.pdbx_description
1 polymer ?
#
loop_
_entity_poly.entity_id
_entity_poly.type
_entity_poly.pdbx_seq_one_letter_code
_entity_poly.pdbx_strand_id
1 'polypeptide(L)'
;MADSKFKLIKLPKKGEILGPDVMHIEELPLKKVPDYMRKRGGIWYWTGALISMAFVYQIITGLLLLLYYNPSEAYISTEAIITSIPFGSFMLTTHLYGAYAMIFLIYVHMYRNYFFGSYKKPRQMQWIIGVLLLAVTIGVGFFGYSMTGDVLSADATDVGRGIAQATPFLGNSLEAIFFGNGTSTSLFIHMLAWHVILVLLIGVLFGAHFWLAEANGIMPSHKDVNHKAPAVDTEEEKHRKWYPYNFGFMTQLAMYSFGLLMIIPSVIALLPNVPALFSPFPQVSPSSPLAAYVPAYPPWFLLFVYKAVDFEMFSAAGPLSALAATAVFGIVPLVYFLLLPFIDVTDDLHPLSRPLVTSFGILGILYMAILSAWGALTPGVQIPNWEVAAVFVPPFIIVVAGVTLLSRLYKKGKFKVSTSKITTSFLLFLFILMFAAYNFGQNFTATLVHTSGLNILTSLFTGGVMVFGAIGTMKSANLSLESEKKIESENTFHLSKNVAMVLSALLTIGTIAIIYLIMQLDPIGSVPNAEFGIGLGFILVFAGTIMRIYRAAFYDE
;
A
#
# COMPACT_ATOMS: atom_id res chain seq x y z
N MET A 1 -39.83 14.66 32.79
CA MET A 1 -40.57 13.48 32.37
C MET A 1 -40.86 13.57 30.89
N ALA A 2 -39.90 13.24 30.05
CA ALA A 2 -40.11 13.09 28.59
C ALA A 2 -38.93 12.38 27.96
N ASP A 3 -38.57 11.17 28.45
CA ASP A 3 -37.36 10.50 27.97
C ASP A 3 -37.56 8.99 27.66
N SER A 4 -38.79 8.57 27.38
CA SER A 4 -39.05 7.12 27.26
C SER A 4 -39.73 6.63 25.98
N LYS A 5 -39.81 7.40 24.89
CA LYS A 5 -40.68 6.95 23.77
C LYS A 5 -40.04 6.58 22.44
N PHE A 6 -38.72 6.67 22.27
CA PHE A 6 -38.10 6.19 21.01
C PHE A 6 -36.77 5.47 21.27
N LYS A 7 -36.83 4.26 21.86
CA LYS A 7 -35.75 3.28 21.72
C LYS A 7 -36.01 2.45 20.45
N LEU A 8 -35.71 3.01 19.28
CA LEU A 8 -35.96 2.32 18.01
C LEU A 8 -35.03 1.12 17.79
N ILE A 9 -33.82 1.17 18.31
CA ILE A 9 -32.89 0.04 18.28
C ILE A 9 -32.17 0.01 19.63
N LYS A 10 -32.42 -1.03 20.40
CA LYS A 10 -31.65 -1.36 21.58
C LYS A 10 -30.58 -2.34 21.14
N LEU A 11 -29.30 -1.94 21.19
CA LEU A 11 -28.25 -2.93 21.01
C LEU A 11 -28.47 -4.04 22.05
N PRO A 12 -28.41 -5.31 21.62
CA PRO A 12 -28.53 -6.42 22.54
C PRO A 12 -27.43 -6.31 23.61
N LYS A 13 -27.81 -6.52 24.85
CA LYS A 13 -26.83 -6.65 25.92
C LYS A 13 -26.01 -7.93 25.68
N LYS A 14 -24.79 -7.96 26.23
CA LYS A 14 -24.00 -9.18 26.28
C LYS A 14 -24.87 -10.35 26.72
N GLY A 15 -24.95 -11.39 25.91
CA GLY A 15 -25.76 -12.57 26.18
C GLY A 15 -27.22 -12.54 25.73
N GLU A 16 -27.77 -11.43 25.22
CA GLU A 16 -29.19 -11.36 24.80
C GLU A 16 -29.50 -12.11 23.48
N ILE A 17 -28.53 -12.22 22.56
CA ILE A 17 -28.71 -12.92 21.28
C ILE A 17 -28.08 -14.31 21.29
N LEU A 18 -26.83 -14.40 21.75
CA LEU A 18 -26.02 -15.62 21.69
C LEU A 18 -25.92 -16.35 23.04
N GLY A 19 -26.69 -15.91 24.05
CA GLY A 19 -26.50 -16.41 25.42
C GLY A 19 -25.28 -15.80 26.12
N PRO A 20 -24.78 -16.40 27.21
CA PRO A 20 -23.55 -15.97 27.84
C PRO A 20 -22.43 -16.00 26.81
N ASP A 21 -21.45 -15.10 26.95
CA ASP A 21 -20.35 -14.85 26.00
C ASP A 21 -19.74 -16.14 25.42
N VAL A 22 -20.40 -16.69 24.41
CA VAL A 22 -20.00 -17.96 23.76
C VAL A 22 -18.68 -17.81 23.01
N MET A 23 -18.35 -16.61 22.54
CA MET A 23 -17.12 -16.35 21.80
C MET A 23 -15.95 -15.88 22.66
N HIS A 24 -16.18 -15.65 23.96
CA HIS A 24 -15.16 -15.16 24.90
C HIS A 24 -14.30 -13.99 24.35
N ILE A 25 -14.94 -13.09 23.56
CA ILE A 25 -14.22 -11.99 22.86
C ILE A 25 -13.50 -11.06 23.85
N GLU A 26 -14.08 -10.88 25.04
CA GLU A 26 -13.43 -10.08 26.10
C GLU A 26 -12.22 -10.76 26.74
N GLU A 27 -12.14 -12.07 26.62
CA GLU A 27 -11.05 -12.90 27.16
C GLU A 27 -9.93 -13.10 26.14
N LEU A 28 -10.14 -12.71 24.87
CA LEU A 28 -9.07 -12.75 23.89
C LEU A 28 -7.88 -11.91 24.40
N PRO A 29 -6.66 -12.44 24.29
CA PRO A 29 -5.44 -11.77 24.78
C PRO A 29 -5.02 -10.60 23.87
N LEU A 30 -6.00 -9.81 23.44
CA LEU A 30 -5.79 -8.63 22.60
C LEU A 30 -5.48 -7.42 23.49
N LYS A 31 -4.40 -6.72 23.15
CA LYS A 31 -4.03 -5.50 23.86
C LYS A 31 -5.07 -4.41 23.70
N LYS A 32 -5.28 -3.68 24.79
CA LYS A 32 -6.13 -2.48 24.74
C LYS A 32 -5.53 -1.46 23.77
N VAL A 33 -6.37 -0.75 23.03
CA VAL A 33 -5.93 0.26 22.07
C VAL A 33 -5.86 1.62 22.73
N PRO A 34 -4.71 2.31 22.67
CA PRO A 34 -4.55 3.65 23.23
C PRO A 34 -5.52 4.67 22.64
N ASP A 35 -6.05 5.56 23.46
CA ASP A 35 -6.99 6.59 23.02
C ASP A 35 -6.39 7.54 21.96
N TYR A 36 -5.09 7.81 22.01
CA TYR A 36 -4.43 8.67 21.00
C TYR A 36 -4.48 8.09 19.59
N MET A 37 -4.56 6.79 19.43
CA MET A 37 -4.71 6.15 18.11
C MET A 37 -6.06 6.46 17.46
N ARG A 38 -7.07 6.81 18.23
CA ARG A 38 -8.41 7.13 17.75
C ARG A 38 -8.62 8.64 17.56
N LYS A 39 -8.00 9.46 18.41
CA LYS A 39 -8.25 10.91 18.50
C LYS A 39 -7.30 11.78 17.69
N ARG A 40 -6.06 11.35 17.42
CA ARG A 40 -4.99 12.20 16.87
C ARG A 40 -4.50 11.75 15.50
N GLY A 41 -5.28 11.96 14.45
CA GLY A 41 -4.82 11.71 13.06
C GLY A 41 -4.46 10.24 12.80
N GLY A 42 -5.20 9.34 13.40
CA GLY A 42 -4.88 7.96 13.67
C GLY A 42 -4.74 7.03 12.48
N ILE A 43 -5.01 7.45 11.23
CA ILE A 43 -4.90 6.54 10.06
C ILE A 43 -3.48 5.93 9.93
N TRP A 44 -2.46 6.68 10.30
CA TRP A 44 -1.07 6.20 10.27
C TRP A 44 -0.79 5.07 11.27
N TYR A 45 -1.54 5.00 12.37
CA TYR A 45 -1.46 3.89 13.32
C TYR A 45 -2.23 2.66 12.82
N TRP A 46 -3.22 2.86 11.96
CA TRP A 46 -4.09 1.81 11.43
C TRP A 46 -3.63 1.23 10.09
N THR A 47 -2.45 1.63 9.59
CA THR A 47 -1.91 1.10 8.33
C THR A 47 -1.81 -0.43 8.32
N GLY A 48 -1.41 -1.06 9.42
CA GLY A 48 -1.42 -2.52 9.56
C GLY A 48 -2.83 -3.13 9.43
N ALA A 49 -3.83 -2.49 10.05
CA ALA A 49 -5.22 -2.94 9.92
C ALA A 49 -5.76 -2.76 8.49
N LEU A 50 -5.42 -1.65 7.81
CA LEU A 50 -5.79 -1.44 6.40
C LEU A 50 -5.19 -2.51 5.49
N ILE A 51 -3.92 -2.88 5.71
CA ILE A 51 -3.27 -3.99 4.98
C ILE A 51 -3.99 -5.30 5.25
N SER A 52 -4.35 -5.58 6.50
CA SER A 52 -5.09 -6.79 6.88
C SER A 52 -6.45 -6.85 6.18
N MET A 53 -7.18 -5.73 6.09
CA MET A 53 -8.45 -5.65 5.36
C MET A 53 -8.25 -5.90 3.86
N ALA A 54 -7.21 -5.29 3.27
CA ALA A 54 -6.86 -5.55 1.87
C ALA A 54 -6.50 -7.03 1.66
N PHE A 55 -5.74 -7.66 2.57
CA PHE A 55 -5.39 -9.08 2.50
C PHE A 55 -6.63 -9.98 2.53
N VAL A 56 -7.56 -9.74 3.46
CA VAL A 56 -8.83 -10.48 3.52
C VAL A 56 -9.62 -10.32 2.22
N TYR A 57 -9.66 -9.09 1.67
CA TYR A 57 -10.31 -8.81 0.39
C TYR A 57 -9.66 -9.60 -0.76
N GLN A 58 -8.31 -9.68 -0.79
CA GLN A 58 -7.58 -10.47 -1.77
C GLN A 58 -7.91 -11.97 -1.68
N ILE A 59 -8.03 -12.52 -0.48
CA ILE A 59 -8.43 -13.92 -0.29
C ILE A 59 -9.82 -14.16 -0.87
N ILE A 60 -10.79 -13.31 -0.53
CA ILE A 60 -12.19 -13.47 -0.99
C ILE A 60 -12.25 -13.42 -2.52
N THR A 61 -11.70 -12.37 -3.12
CA THR A 61 -11.75 -12.20 -4.58
C THR A 61 -10.92 -13.25 -5.31
N GLY A 62 -9.76 -13.63 -4.77
CA GLY A 62 -8.90 -14.67 -5.33
C GLY A 62 -9.55 -16.06 -5.32
N LEU A 63 -10.26 -16.44 -4.25
CA LEU A 63 -11.00 -17.69 -4.20
C LEU A 63 -12.14 -17.74 -5.22
N LEU A 64 -12.82 -16.60 -5.46
CA LEU A 64 -13.85 -16.51 -6.49
C LEU A 64 -13.24 -16.64 -7.90
N LEU A 65 -12.11 -15.99 -8.18
CA LEU A 65 -11.42 -16.09 -9.46
C LEU A 65 -10.88 -17.50 -9.72
N LEU A 66 -10.42 -18.19 -8.68
CA LEU A 66 -9.90 -19.56 -8.78
C LEU A 66 -10.94 -20.55 -9.34
N LEU A 67 -12.24 -20.29 -9.17
CA LEU A 67 -13.32 -21.12 -9.72
C LEU A 67 -13.38 -21.09 -11.25
N TYR A 68 -12.84 -20.05 -11.87
CA TYR A 68 -12.98 -19.80 -13.31
C TYR A 68 -11.65 -19.78 -14.08
N TYR A 69 -10.53 -19.64 -13.37
CA TYR A 69 -9.20 -19.59 -14.01
C TYR A 69 -8.74 -20.97 -14.44
N ASN A 70 -8.33 -21.11 -15.72
CA ASN A 70 -7.78 -22.33 -16.29
C ASN A 70 -6.31 -22.13 -16.69
N PRO A 71 -5.33 -22.70 -15.97
CA PRO A 71 -3.91 -22.54 -16.28
C PRO A 71 -3.50 -23.15 -17.63
N SER A 72 -4.28 -24.07 -18.20
CA SER A 72 -4.00 -24.62 -19.54
C SER A 72 -4.32 -23.62 -20.66
N GLU A 73 -5.17 -22.65 -20.39
CA GLU A 73 -5.65 -21.61 -21.31
C GLU A 73 -5.65 -20.25 -20.61
N ALA A 74 -4.52 -19.85 -20.01
CA ALA A 74 -4.40 -18.72 -19.11
C ALA A 74 -5.00 -17.43 -19.67
N TYR A 75 -4.56 -16.99 -20.84
CA TYR A 75 -5.06 -15.77 -21.48
C TYR A 75 -6.55 -15.86 -21.80
N ILE A 76 -6.98 -16.97 -22.42
CA ILE A 76 -8.37 -17.18 -22.83
C ILE A 76 -9.31 -17.22 -21.62
N SER A 77 -8.91 -17.92 -20.55
CA SER A 77 -9.73 -17.98 -19.33
C SER A 77 -9.79 -16.63 -18.61
N THR A 78 -8.72 -15.84 -18.65
CA THR A 78 -8.71 -14.47 -18.10
C THR A 78 -9.64 -13.56 -18.89
N GLU A 79 -9.63 -13.62 -20.22
CA GLU A 79 -10.61 -12.90 -21.05
C GLU A 79 -12.05 -13.38 -20.79
N ALA A 80 -12.26 -14.69 -20.69
CA ALA A 80 -13.58 -15.25 -20.41
C ALA A 80 -14.13 -14.79 -19.04
N ILE A 81 -13.28 -14.65 -18.02
CA ILE A 81 -13.67 -14.06 -16.73
C ILE A 81 -14.26 -12.67 -16.93
N ILE A 82 -13.65 -11.83 -17.78
CA ILE A 82 -14.11 -10.46 -18.02
C ILE A 82 -15.39 -10.41 -18.87
N THR A 83 -15.48 -11.26 -19.89
CA THR A 83 -16.49 -11.13 -20.97
C THR A 83 -17.68 -12.05 -20.81
N SER A 84 -17.58 -13.14 -20.02
CA SER A 84 -18.56 -14.22 -20.02
C SER A 84 -19.01 -14.67 -18.63
N ILE A 85 -18.25 -14.36 -17.59
CA ILE A 85 -18.59 -14.75 -16.22
C ILE A 85 -19.37 -13.61 -15.54
N PRO A 86 -20.52 -13.90 -14.92
CA PRO A 86 -21.26 -12.92 -14.14
C PRO A 86 -20.41 -12.27 -13.07
N PHE A 87 -20.32 -10.94 -13.07
CA PHE A 87 -19.49 -10.14 -12.17
C PHE A 87 -17.96 -10.43 -12.27
N GLY A 88 -17.52 -11.17 -13.27
CA GLY A 88 -16.13 -11.59 -13.42
C GLY A 88 -15.18 -10.40 -13.63
N SER A 89 -15.57 -9.45 -14.46
CA SER A 89 -14.80 -8.22 -14.68
C SER A 89 -14.60 -7.43 -13.38
N PHE A 90 -15.64 -7.30 -12.56
CA PHE A 90 -15.56 -6.68 -11.23
C PHE A 90 -14.59 -7.46 -10.31
N MET A 91 -14.72 -8.78 -10.24
CA MET A 91 -13.86 -9.62 -9.39
C MET A 91 -12.38 -9.47 -9.78
N LEU A 92 -12.06 -9.57 -11.07
CA LEU A 92 -10.68 -9.47 -11.57
C LEU A 92 -10.08 -8.09 -11.32
N THR A 93 -10.81 -7.03 -11.70
CA THR A 93 -10.34 -5.65 -11.57
C THR A 93 -10.10 -5.27 -10.11
N THR A 94 -11.02 -5.64 -9.21
CA THR A 94 -10.87 -5.32 -7.80
C THR A 94 -9.81 -6.19 -7.11
N HIS A 95 -9.57 -7.42 -7.57
CA HIS A 95 -8.45 -8.24 -7.11
C HIS A 95 -7.10 -7.61 -7.50
N LEU A 96 -6.93 -7.23 -8.76
CA LEU A 96 -5.73 -6.57 -9.27
C LEU A 96 -5.39 -5.29 -8.48
N TYR A 97 -6.35 -4.37 -8.41
CA TYR A 97 -6.12 -3.09 -7.72
C TYR A 97 -6.09 -3.21 -6.21
N GLY A 98 -6.77 -4.20 -5.65
CA GLY A 98 -6.66 -4.55 -4.24
C GLY A 98 -5.26 -5.03 -3.88
N ALA A 99 -4.60 -5.81 -4.76
CA ALA A 99 -3.20 -6.19 -4.62
C ALA A 99 -2.29 -4.96 -4.71
N TYR A 100 -2.55 -4.04 -5.65
CA TYR A 100 -1.80 -2.78 -5.77
C TYR A 100 -1.93 -1.92 -4.50
N ALA A 101 -3.14 -1.76 -3.98
CA ALA A 101 -3.38 -1.03 -2.74
C ALA A 101 -2.68 -1.69 -1.54
N MET A 102 -2.73 -3.02 -1.43
CA MET A 102 -2.07 -3.77 -0.38
C MET A 102 -0.54 -3.57 -0.42
N ILE A 103 0.10 -3.73 -1.58
CA ILE A 103 1.55 -3.56 -1.74
C ILE A 103 1.96 -2.11 -1.41
N PHE A 104 1.22 -1.12 -1.91
CA PHE A 104 1.45 0.29 -1.59
C PHE A 104 1.38 0.56 -0.08
N LEU A 105 0.34 0.06 0.58
CA LEU A 105 0.15 0.22 2.02
C LEU A 105 1.27 -0.49 2.82
N ILE A 106 1.79 -1.62 2.35
CA ILE A 106 2.92 -2.31 2.99
C ILE A 106 4.18 -1.43 2.95
N TYR A 107 4.51 -0.80 1.81
CA TYR A 107 5.62 0.15 1.73
C TYR A 107 5.42 1.33 2.70
N VAL A 108 4.22 1.92 2.72
CA VAL A 108 3.89 3.02 3.64
C VAL A 108 4.05 2.59 5.11
N HIS A 109 3.54 1.40 5.45
CA HIS A 109 3.64 0.83 6.81
C HIS A 109 5.09 0.57 7.21
N MET A 110 5.87 -0.04 6.32
CA MET A 110 7.29 -0.33 6.55
C MET A 110 8.09 0.96 6.77
N TYR A 111 8.01 1.93 5.86
CA TYR A 111 8.78 3.17 5.98
C TYR A 111 8.34 4.04 7.16
N ARG A 112 7.04 4.08 7.47
CA ARG A 112 6.57 4.70 8.70
C ARG A 112 7.27 4.09 9.92
N ASN A 113 7.23 2.77 10.07
CA ASN A 113 7.84 2.07 11.20
C ASN A 113 9.37 2.19 11.20
N TYR A 114 10.00 2.25 10.04
CA TYR A 114 11.42 2.54 9.89
C TYR A 114 11.81 3.88 10.52
N PHE A 115 11.14 4.97 10.15
CA PHE A 115 11.44 6.29 10.70
C PHE A 115 11.08 6.42 12.17
N PHE A 116 10.05 5.70 12.63
CA PHE A 116 9.69 5.64 14.04
C PHE A 116 10.66 4.80 14.89
N GLY A 117 11.57 4.04 14.28
CA GLY A 117 12.47 3.16 15.02
C GLY A 117 11.75 1.94 15.61
N SER A 118 10.61 1.53 15.03
CA SER A 118 9.81 0.40 15.53
C SER A 118 10.51 -0.95 15.39
N TYR A 119 11.63 -1.04 14.70
CA TYR A 119 12.49 -2.22 14.62
C TYR A 119 13.41 -2.40 15.86
N LYS A 120 13.39 -1.45 16.81
CA LYS A 120 14.15 -1.53 18.05
C LYS A 120 13.39 -2.31 19.14
N LYS A 121 14.06 -2.56 20.26
CA LYS A 121 13.48 -3.28 21.41
C LYS A 121 12.14 -2.69 21.84
N PRO A 122 11.11 -3.53 22.03
CA PRO A 122 11.12 -5.00 22.04
C PRO A 122 10.69 -5.65 20.70
N ARG A 123 10.62 -4.89 19.56
CA ARG A 123 9.93 -5.27 18.31
C ARG A 123 10.85 -5.77 17.19
N GLN A 124 12.09 -6.18 17.49
CA GLN A 124 13.06 -6.60 16.46
C GLN A 124 12.54 -7.77 15.62
N MET A 125 12.02 -8.83 16.25
CA MET A 125 11.51 -10.00 15.54
C MET A 125 10.24 -9.66 14.74
N GLN A 126 9.36 -8.82 15.30
CA GLN A 126 8.19 -8.31 14.61
C GLN A 126 8.57 -7.56 13.32
N TRP A 127 9.63 -6.75 13.36
CA TRP A 127 10.17 -6.08 12.17
C TRP A 127 10.70 -7.08 11.15
N ILE A 128 11.50 -8.05 11.55
CA ILE A 128 12.08 -9.06 10.64
C ILE A 128 10.96 -9.82 9.92
N ILE A 129 9.94 -10.30 10.64
CA ILE A 129 8.79 -10.97 10.03
C ILE A 129 8.03 -10.01 9.09
N GLY A 130 7.91 -8.73 9.44
CA GLY A 130 7.31 -7.72 8.58
C GLY A 130 8.05 -7.53 7.26
N VAL A 131 9.39 -7.56 7.27
CA VAL A 131 10.21 -7.49 6.04
C VAL A 131 10.08 -8.77 5.20
N LEU A 132 10.00 -9.94 5.84
CA LEU A 132 9.71 -11.20 5.15
C LEU A 132 8.32 -11.18 4.51
N LEU A 133 7.31 -10.64 5.20
CA LEU A 133 5.97 -10.43 4.64
C LEU A 133 6.01 -9.56 3.38
N LEU A 134 6.78 -8.47 3.37
CA LEU A 134 6.96 -7.64 2.18
C LEU A 134 7.53 -8.47 1.02
N ALA A 135 8.62 -9.20 1.26
CA ALA A 135 9.27 -10.01 0.22
C ALA A 135 8.32 -11.06 -0.37
N VAL A 136 7.59 -11.79 0.49
CA VAL A 136 6.61 -12.80 0.06
C VAL A 136 5.45 -12.15 -0.69
N THR A 137 4.96 -11.00 -0.25
CA THR A 137 3.87 -10.28 -0.93
C THR A 137 4.26 -9.80 -2.33
N ILE A 138 5.50 -9.32 -2.51
CA ILE A 138 6.02 -8.98 -3.86
C ILE A 138 6.06 -10.23 -4.74
N GLY A 139 6.51 -11.38 -4.21
CA GLY A 139 6.48 -12.66 -4.91
C GLY A 139 5.07 -13.08 -5.32
N VAL A 140 4.10 -13.01 -4.39
CA VAL A 140 2.68 -13.28 -4.70
C VAL A 140 2.17 -12.36 -5.80
N GLY A 141 2.48 -11.06 -5.72
CA GLY A 141 2.10 -10.09 -6.73
C GLY A 141 2.70 -10.41 -8.11
N PHE A 142 3.96 -10.82 -8.16
CA PHE A 142 4.63 -11.24 -9.39
C PHE A 142 3.97 -12.49 -10.01
N PHE A 143 3.77 -13.55 -9.22
CA PHE A 143 3.13 -14.78 -9.72
C PHE A 143 1.69 -14.52 -10.16
N GLY A 144 0.92 -13.71 -9.40
CA GLY A 144 -0.44 -13.32 -9.78
C GLY A 144 -0.50 -12.51 -11.08
N TYR A 145 0.43 -11.59 -11.27
CA TYR A 145 0.55 -10.83 -12.51
C TYR A 145 0.90 -11.74 -13.69
N SER A 146 1.84 -12.66 -13.50
CA SER A 146 2.26 -13.62 -14.53
C SER A 146 1.14 -14.57 -14.98
N MET A 147 0.11 -14.78 -14.15
CA MET A 147 -1.03 -15.65 -14.47
C MET A 147 -1.95 -15.09 -15.57
N THR A 148 -1.95 -13.79 -15.86
CA THR A 148 -2.85 -13.21 -16.85
C THR A 148 -2.61 -13.72 -18.28
N GLY A 149 -1.37 -14.12 -18.60
CA GLY A 149 -1.00 -14.69 -19.89
C GLY A 149 -1.03 -13.70 -21.06
N ASP A 150 -1.15 -12.40 -20.79
CA ASP A 150 -1.04 -11.32 -21.78
C ASP A 150 0.43 -10.99 -22.11
N VAL A 151 0.67 -10.11 -23.06
CA VAL A 151 2.02 -9.74 -23.49
C VAL A 151 2.88 -9.16 -22.37
N LEU A 152 2.31 -8.32 -21.50
CA LEU A 152 3.06 -7.71 -20.40
C LEU A 152 3.46 -8.74 -19.34
N SER A 153 2.56 -9.66 -19.02
CA SER A 153 2.84 -10.74 -18.07
C SER A 153 3.85 -11.74 -18.64
N ALA A 154 3.83 -12.01 -19.96
CA ALA A 154 4.81 -12.84 -20.63
C ALA A 154 6.22 -12.23 -20.54
N ASP A 155 6.36 -10.95 -20.91
CA ASP A 155 7.64 -10.22 -20.84
C ASP A 155 8.21 -10.21 -19.41
N ALA A 156 7.38 -9.90 -18.42
CA ALA A 156 7.81 -9.90 -17.03
C ALA A 156 8.22 -11.30 -16.54
N THR A 157 7.50 -12.33 -16.96
CA THR A 157 7.78 -13.73 -16.62
C THR A 157 9.09 -14.20 -17.23
N ASP A 158 9.36 -13.85 -18.50
CA ASP A 158 10.61 -14.21 -19.19
C ASP A 158 11.82 -13.56 -18.52
N VAL A 159 11.73 -12.31 -18.06
CA VAL A 159 12.80 -11.69 -17.27
C VAL A 159 12.99 -12.41 -15.93
N GLY A 160 11.92 -12.72 -15.22
CA GLY A 160 11.99 -13.48 -13.96
C GLY A 160 12.61 -14.86 -14.14
N ARG A 161 12.24 -15.56 -15.21
CA ARG A 161 12.82 -16.85 -15.61
C ARG A 161 14.30 -16.73 -15.94
N GLY A 162 14.68 -15.71 -16.72
CA GLY A 162 16.09 -15.45 -17.04
C GLY A 162 16.94 -15.18 -15.79
N ILE A 163 16.41 -14.44 -14.79
CA ILE A 163 17.09 -14.22 -13.50
C ILE A 163 17.26 -15.57 -12.75
N ALA A 164 16.24 -16.40 -12.73
CA ALA A 164 16.31 -17.72 -12.10
C ALA A 164 17.38 -18.58 -12.77
N GLN A 165 17.38 -18.69 -14.10
CA GLN A 165 18.37 -19.44 -14.90
C GLN A 165 19.80 -18.95 -14.69
N ALA A 166 19.99 -17.63 -14.59
CA ALA A 166 21.30 -17.00 -14.40
C ALA A 166 21.88 -17.23 -12.99
N THR A 167 21.10 -17.76 -12.03
CA THR A 167 21.59 -17.98 -10.66
C THR A 167 22.67 -19.05 -10.62
N PRO A 168 23.89 -18.74 -10.15
CA PRO A 168 24.99 -19.70 -10.15
C PRO A 168 24.66 -20.98 -9.37
N PHE A 169 25.04 -22.14 -9.90
CA PHE A 169 24.85 -23.48 -9.34
C PHE A 169 23.40 -23.97 -9.21
N LEU A 170 22.41 -23.08 -9.13
CA LEU A 170 21.01 -23.42 -8.86
C LEU A 170 20.09 -23.10 -10.03
N GLY A 171 20.56 -22.45 -11.10
CA GLY A 171 19.73 -21.87 -12.17
C GLY A 171 18.68 -22.82 -12.73
N ASN A 172 19.09 -23.99 -13.20
CA ASN A 172 18.16 -24.99 -13.74
C ASN A 172 17.14 -25.50 -12.71
N SER A 173 17.56 -25.64 -11.45
CA SER A 173 16.68 -26.10 -10.39
C SER A 173 15.67 -25.01 -10.03
N LEU A 174 16.10 -23.75 -9.94
CA LEU A 174 15.20 -22.61 -9.66
C LEU A 174 14.21 -22.38 -10.80
N GLU A 175 14.68 -22.49 -12.05
CA GLU A 175 13.78 -22.41 -13.21
C GLU A 175 12.72 -23.52 -13.14
N ALA A 176 13.14 -24.77 -12.96
CA ALA A 176 12.21 -25.90 -12.90
C ALA A 176 11.22 -25.79 -11.74
N ILE A 177 11.66 -25.33 -10.56
CA ILE A 177 10.81 -25.18 -9.38
C ILE A 177 9.79 -24.05 -9.54
N PHE A 178 10.20 -22.91 -10.09
CA PHE A 178 9.34 -21.73 -10.15
C PHE A 178 8.57 -21.60 -11.47
N PHE A 179 9.14 -22.04 -12.60
CA PHE A 179 8.59 -21.81 -13.93
C PHE A 179 8.25 -23.11 -14.70
N GLY A 180 8.61 -24.27 -14.16
CA GLY A 180 8.25 -25.56 -14.72
C GLY A 180 9.19 -26.06 -15.84
N ASN A 181 8.66 -26.92 -16.71
CA ASN A 181 9.43 -27.66 -17.70
C ASN A 181 9.54 -26.98 -19.08
N GLY A 182 9.21 -25.72 -19.19
CA GLY A 182 9.28 -24.93 -20.43
C GLY A 182 8.02 -25.01 -21.32
N THR A 183 7.03 -25.83 -20.98
CA THR A 183 5.72 -25.77 -21.67
C THR A 183 4.82 -24.70 -21.06
N SER A 184 3.96 -24.08 -21.88
CA SER A 184 3.01 -23.05 -21.43
C SER A 184 2.12 -23.57 -20.29
N THR A 185 1.53 -24.74 -20.44
CA THR A 185 0.69 -25.36 -19.40
C THR A 185 1.45 -25.56 -18.08
N SER A 186 2.68 -26.07 -18.14
CA SER A 186 3.51 -26.24 -16.95
C SER A 186 3.83 -24.91 -16.29
N LEU A 187 4.13 -23.87 -17.07
CA LEU A 187 4.40 -22.52 -16.58
C LEU A 187 3.23 -21.97 -15.76
N PHE A 188 2.02 -21.94 -16.34
CA PHE A 188 0.87 -21.35 -15.66
C PHE A 188 0.36 -22.17 -14.46
N ILE A 189 0.56 -23.50 -14.47
CA ILE A 189 0.33 -24.35 -13.30
C ILE A 189 1.28 -23.94 -12.16
N HIS A 190 2.58 -23.70 -12.46
CA HIS A 190 3.54 -23.26 -11.44
C HIS A 190 3.22 -21.85 -10.94
N MET A 191 2.84 -20.91 -11.83
CA MET A 191 2.42 -19.55 -11.41
C MET A 191 1.25 -19.61 -10.44
N LEU A 192 0.20 -20.38 -10.75
CA LEU A 192 -0.96 -20.56 -9.88
C LEU A 192 -0.57 -21.25 -8.56
N ALA A 193 0.19 -22.34 -8.63
CA ALA A 193 0.60 -23.08 -7.43
C ALA A 193 1.42 -22.19 -6.48
N TRP A 194 2.43 -21.48 -6.99
CA TRP A 194 3.24 -20.58 -6.17
C TRP A 194 2.43 -19.38 -5.65
N HIS A 195 1.55 -18.82 -6.46
CA HIS A 195 0.66 -17.76 -5.99
C HIS A 195 -0.13 -18.22 -4.76
N VAL A 196 -0.77 -19.38 -4.80
CA VAL A 196 -1.56 -19.94 -3.67
C VAL A 196 -0.66 -20.32 -2.49
N ILE A 197 0.46 -21.00 -2.72
CA ILE A 197 1.39 -21.40 -1.65
C ILE A 197 1.91 -20.18 -0.89
N LEU A 198 2.31 -19.12 -1.60
CA LEU A 198 2.82 -17.92 -0.98
C LEU A 198 1.73 -17.12 -0.27
N VAL A 199 0.47 -17.16 -0.74
CA VAL A 199 -0.67 -16.59 0.00
C VAL A 199 -0.86 -17.31 1.35
N LEU A 200 -0.75 -18.64 1.37
CA LEU A 200 -0.79 -19.39 2.64
C LEU A 200 0.38 -19.02 3.55
N LEU A 201 1.58 -18.86 2.99
CA LEU A 201 2.75 -18.41 3.75
C LEU A 201 2.56 -16.99 4.31
N ILE A 202 1.94 -16.05 3.54
CA ILE A 202 1.54 -14.74 4.07
C ILE A 202 0.62 -14.93 5.29
N GLY A 203 -0.36 -15.80 5.22
CA GLY A 203 -1.29 -16.07 6.32
C GLY A 203 -0.56 -16.49 7.61
N VAL A 204 0.40 -17.42 7.50
CA VAL A 204 1.23 -17.88 8.63
C VAL A 204 2.12 -16.76 9.18
N LEU A 205 2.85 -16.07 8.31
CA LEU A 205 3.73 -14.97 8.72
C LEU A 205 2.93 -13.79 9.30
N PHE A 206 1.76 -13.49 8.72
CA PHE A 206 0.87 -12.46 9.25
C PHE A 206 0.35 -12.83 10.64
N GLY A 207 -0.04 -14.08 10.86
CA GLY A 207 -0.43 -14.57 12.19
C GLY A 207 0.69 -14.38 13.22
N ALA A 208 1.93 -14.73 12.87
CA ALA A 208 3.10 -14.52 13.72
C ALA A 208 3.40 -13.02 13.95
N HIS A 209 3.32 -12.19 12.89
CA HIS A 209 3.53 -10.75 12.98
C HIS A 209 2.49 -10.07 13.89
N PHE A 210 1.22 -10.44 13.71
CA PHE A 210 0.12 -9.94 14.53
C PHE A 210 0.27 -10.38 16.01
N TRP A 211 0.58 -11.66 16.23
CA TRP A 211 0.86 -12.16 17.58
C TRP A 211 1.96 -11.38 18.30
N LEU A 212 3.07 -11.11 17.60
CA LEU A 212 4.15 -10.30 18.15
C LEU A 212 3.73 -8.84 18.39
N ALA A 213 2.86 -8.28 17.54
CA ALA A 213 2.31 -6.95 17.75
C ALA A 213 1.45 -6.88 19.02
N GLU A 214 0.65 -7.91 19.26
CA GLU A 214 -0.14 -8.03 20.49
C GLU A 214 0.75 -8.27 21.72
N ALA A 215 1.76 -9.13 21.63
CA ALA A 215 2.67 -9.42 22.73
C ALA A 215 3.53 -8.22 23.14
N ASN A 216 4.09 -7.49 22.15
CA ASN A 216 4.97 -6.34 22.39
C ASN A 216 4.21 -5.03 22.60
N GLY A 217 2.90 -5.02 22.34
CA GLY A 217 2.06 -3.82 22.35
C GLY A 217 2.34 -2.88 21.16
N ILE A 218 1.48 -1.90 21.02
CA ILE A 218 1.58 -0.86 19.99
C ILE A 218 2.76 0.06 20.30
N MET A 219 3.43 0.56 19.28
CA MET A 219 4.52 1.53 19.44
C MET A 219 3.99 2.79 20.12
N PRO A 220 4.46 3.13 21.34
CA PRO A 220 3.99 4.31 22.05
C PRO A 220 4.47 5.60 21.37
N SER A 221 3.90 6.74 21.78
CA SER A 221 4.41 8.04 21.38
C SER A 221 5.87 8.19 21.79
N HIS A 222 6.70 8.76 20.91
CA HIS A 222 8.11 9.01 21.26
C HIS A 222 8.29 9.89 22.49
N LYS A 223 7.32 10.76 22.80
CA LYS A 223 7.35 11.62 23.99
C LYS A 223 7.20 10.79 25.26
N ASP A 224 6.32 9.78 25.22
CA ASP A 224 5.99 8.97 26.39
C ASP A 224 7.18 8.07 26.81
N VAL A 225 8.10 7.77 25.89
CA VAL A 225 9.32 7.00 26.12
C VAL A 225 10.60 7.85 26.02
N ASN A 226 10.49 9.18 26.13
CA ASN A 226 11.63 10.11 26.04
C ASN A 226 12.53 9.89 24.83
N HIS A 227 11.95 9.52 23.68
CA HIS A 227 12.64 9.19 22.42
C HIS A 227 13.69 8.07 22.55
N LYS A 228 13.54 7.16 23.50
CA LYS A 228 14.47 6.05 23.77
C LYS A 228 13.79 4.69 23.71
N ALA A 229 14.53 3.68 23.26
CA ALA A 229 14.16 2.28 23.40
C ALA A 229 14.69 1.74 24.76
N PRO A 230 14.05 0.73 25.36
CA PRO A 230 12.87 0.01 24.86
C PRO A 230 11.59 0.86 24.91
N ALA A 231 10.83 0.84 23.81
CA ALA A 231 9.60 1.60 23.71
C ALA A 231 8.41 0.72 24.16
N VAL A 232 8.07 0.80 25.44
CA VAL A 232 6.96 0.07 26.06
C VAL A 232 5.92 1.08 26.56
N ASP A 233 4.65 0.81 26.31
CA ASP A 233 3.57 1.61 26.85
C ASP A 233 3.37 1.31 28.33
N THR A 234 3.49 2.32 29.16
CA THR A 234 3.34 2.22 30.63
C THR A 234 1.94 2.63 31.11
N GLU A 235 1.10 3.16 30.22
CA GLU A 235 -0.23 3.67 30.56
C GLU A 235 -1.37 2.75 30.13
N GLU A 236 -1.14 1.44 30.11
CA GLU A 236 -2.09 0.43 29.63
C GLU A 236 -3.46 0.51 30.32
N GLU A 237 -3.51 0.99 31.57
CA GLU A 237 -4.76 1.13 32.34
C GLU A 237 -5.72 2.17 31.76
N LYS A 238 -5.21 3.15 31.02
CA LYS A 238 -6.03 4.19 30.37
C LYS A 238 -6.57 3.76 29.01
N HIS A 239 -6.24 2.57 28.55
CA HIS A 239 -6.66 2.11 27.25
C HIS A 239 -8.06 1.54 27.27
N ARG A 240 -8.82 1.75 26.20
CA ARG A 240 -10.16 1.18 26.05
C ARG A 240 -10.08 -0.30 25.72
N LYS A 241 -10.99 -1.07 26.31
CA LYS A 241 -11.15 -2.49 25.96
C LYS A 241 -11.44 -2.67 24.48
N TRP A 242 -10.99 -3.80 23.91
CA TRP A 242 -11.26 -4.16 22.53
C TRP A 242 -12.76 -4.17 22.22
N TYR A 243 -13.54 -4.86 23.03
CA TYR A 243 -14.98 -4.90 22.89
C TYR A 243 -15.67 -4.02 23.97
N PRO A 244 -16.73 -3.29 23.66
CA PRO A 244 -17.35 -3.12 22.33
C PRO A 244 -16.68 -2.03 21.45
N TYR A 245 -15.82 -1.21 22.01
CA TYR A 245 -15.37 0.05 21.39
C TYR A 245 -14.51 -0.17 20.14
N ASN A 246 -13.45 -0.96 20.26
CA ASN A 246 -12.53 -1.16 19.15
C ASN A 246 -13.07 -2.10 18.08
N PHE A 247 -13.89 -3.08 18.46
CA PHE A 247 -14.57 -3.94 17.50
C PHE A 247 -15.51 -3.16 16.57
N GLY A 248 -16.31 -2.25 17.11
CA GLY A 248 -17.15 -1.36 16.31
C GLY A 248 -16.35 -0.47 15.37
N PHE A 249 -15.20 0.05 15.83
CA PHE A 249 -14.30 0.84 14.99
C PHE A 249 -13.67 -0.01 13.88
N MET A 250 -13.19 -1.21 14.16
CA MET A 250 -12.60 -2.11 13.18
C MET A 250 -13.61 -2.55 12.11
N THR A 251 -14.86 -2.81 12.49
CA THR A 251 -15.92 -3.14 11.54
C THR A 251 -16.20 -1.95 10.60
N GLN A 252 -16.27 -0.75 11.14
CA GLN A 252 -16.42 0.48 10.36
C GLN A 252 -15.23 0.67 9.39
N LEU A 253 -14.00 0.45 9.87
CA LEU A 253 -12.79 0.54 9.05
C LEU A 253 -12.81 -0.49 7.91
N ALA A 254 -13.25 -1.73 8.18
CA ALA A 254 -13.40 -2.77 7.17
C ALA A 254 -14.42 -2.38 6.09
N MET A 255 -15.58 -1.85 6.48
CA MET A 255 -16.61 -1.40 5.53
C MET A 255 -16.08 -0.28 4.62
N TYR A 256 -15.38 0.71 5.17
CA TYR A 256 -14.78 1.76 4.35
C TYR A 256 -13.66 1.22 3.45
N SER A 257 -12.80 0.34 3.96
CA SER A 257 -11.69 -0.22 3.19
C SER A 257 -12.23 -1.06 2.03
N PHE A 258 -13.18 -1.96 2.26
CA PHE A 258 -13.78 -2.77 1.20
C PHE A 258 -14.57 -1.91 0.22
N GLY A 259 -15.33 -0.92 0.72
CA GLY A 259 -16.04 0.03 -0.14
C GLY A 259 -15.10 0.76 -1.10
N LEU A 260 -13.97 1.27 -0.60
CA LEU A 260 -12.97 1.96 -1.45
C LEU A 260 -12.26 1.00 -2.41
N LEU A 261 -11.96 -0.23 -1.97
CA LEU A 261 -11.37 -1.28 -2.83
C LEU A 261 -12.32 -1.73 -3.95
N MET A 262 -13.62 -1.49 -3.81
CA MET A 262 -14.61 -1.71 -4.88
C MET A 262 -14.79 -0.45 -5.75
N ILE A 263 -14.96 0.73 -5.15
CA ILE A 263 -15.24 1.97 -5.88
C ILE A 263 -14.05 2.38 -6.78
N ILE A 264 -12.84 2.46 -6.22
CA ILE A 264 -11.69 3.02 -6.94
C ILE A 264 -11.35 2.21 -8.19
N PRO A 265 -11.18 0.87 -8.13
CA PRO A 265 -10.92 0.07 -9.33
C PRO A 265 -12.03 0.15 -10.36
N SER A 266 -13.30 0.16 -9.90
CA SER A 266 -14.46 0.25 -10.78
C SER A 266 -14.53 1.58 -11.51
N VAL A 267 -14.21 2.70 -10.85
CA VAL A 267 -14.09 4.01 -11.50
C VAL A 267 -12.96 3.99 -12.53
N ILE A 268 -11.80 3.40 -12.20
CA ILE A 268 -10.67 3.29 -13.15
C ILE A 268 -11.06 2.45 -14.37
N ALA A 269 -11.84 1.37 -14.19
CA ALA A 269 -12.31 0.53 -15.28
C ALA A 269 -13.25 1.25 -16.26
N LEU A 270 -13.87 2.37 -15.86
CA LEU A 270 -14.70 3.22 -16.70
C LEU A 270 -13.90 4.30 -17.44
N LEU A 271 -12.63 4.52 -17.10
CA LEU A 271 -11.82 5.54 -17.76
C LEU A 271 -11.43 5.09 -19.18
N PRO A 272 -11.55 5.98 -20.19
CA PRO A 272 -11.34 5.60 -21.59
C PRO A 272 -9.86 5.33 -21.95
N ASN A 273 -8.92 5.89 -21.21
CA ASN A 273 -7.49 5.85 -21.54
C ASN A 273 -6.65 5.61 -20.26
N VAL A 274 -6.62 4.37 -19.80
CA VAL A 274 -5.70 3.97 -18.72
C VAL A 274 -4.40 3.48 -19.36
N PRO A 275 -3.22 3.99 -18.95
CA PRO A 275 -1.94 3.49 -19.45
C PRO A 275 -1.80 1.97 -19.23
N ALA A 276 -1.14 1.28 -20.17
CA ALA A 276 -0.97 -0.19 -20.12
C ALA A 276 -0.42 -0.68 -18.76
N LEU A 277 0.52 0.06 -18.16
CA LEU A 277 1.10 -0.21 -16.84
C LEU A 277 0.04 -0.31 -15.71
N PHE A 278 -1.07 0.42 -15.84
CA PHE A 278 -2.17 0.48 -14.87
C PHE A 278 -3.49 0.03 -15.46
N SER A 279 -3.47 -0.70 -16.59
CA SER A 279 -4.72 -1.18 -17.19
C SER A 279 -5.48 -2.08 -16.22
N PRO A 280 -6.81 -1.89 -16.05
CA PRO A 280 -7.64 -2.78 -15.27
C PRO A 280 -7.88 -4.13 -15.96
N PHE A 281 -7.53 -4.23 -17.23
CA PHE A 281 -7.74 -5.40 -18.07
C PHE A 281 -6.42 -5.88 -18.67
N PRO A 282 -6.29 -7.18 -18.97
CA PRO A 282 -5.11 -7.71 -19.66
C PRO A 282 -4.91 -7.01 -21.02
N GLN A 283 -3.67 -6.94 -21.42
CA GLN A 283 -3.31 -6.49 -22.77
C GLN A 283 -3.55 -7.61 -23.78
N VAL A 284 -3.13 -7.40 -25.02
CA VAL A 284 -3.28 -8.41 -26.08
C VAL A 284 -2.48 -9.68 -25.77
N SER A 285 -2.90 -10.80 -26.40
CA SER A 285 -2.13 -12.04 -26.36
C SER A 285 -0.71 -11.84 -26.93
N PRO A 286 0.31 -12.52 -26.37
CA PRO A 286 1.68 -12.49 -26.92
C PRO A 286 1.77 -12.91 -28.39
N SER A 287 0.84 -13.73 -28.87
CA SER A 287 0.75 -14.15 -30.28
C SER A 287 0.08 -13.13 -31.21
N SER A 288 -0.48 -12.05 -30.66
CA SER A 288 -1.13 -10.99 -31.46
C SER A 288 -0.11 -10.15 -32.21
N PRO A 289 -0.36 -9.77 -33.49
CA PRO A 289 0.47 -8.80 -34.19
C PRO A 289 0.57 -7.45 -33.47
N LEU A 290 -0.40 -7.11 -32.61
CA LEU A 290 -0.42 -5.88 -31.82
C LEU A 290 0.51 -5.93 -30.62
N ALA A 291 1.02 -7.10 -30.21
CA ALA A 291 1.92 -7.25 -29.09
C ALA A 291 3.20 -6.39 -29.22
N ALA A 292 3.72 -6.26 -30.45
CA ALA A 292 4.90 -5.44 -30.73
C ALA A 292 4.73 -3.93 -30.45
N TYR A 293 3.50 -3.45 -30.30
CA TYR A 293 3.20 -2.04 -30.01
C TYR A 293 2.94 -1.78 -28.51
N VAL A 294 2.90 -2.81 -27.69
CA VAL A 294 2.74 -2.67 -26.23
C VAL A 294 4.12 -2.53 -25.60
N PRO A 295 4.42 -1.40 -24.92
CA PRO A 295 5.70 -1.26 -24.24
C PRO A 295 5.87 -2.32 -23.14
N ALA A 296 7.04 -2.92 -23.03
CA ALA A 296 7.34 -3.96 -22.04
C ALA A 296 7.42 -3.36 -20.63
N TYR A 297 6.32 -3.41 -19.90
CA TYR A 297 6.25 -2.98 -18.50
C TYR A 297 6.20 -4.16 -17.54
N PRO A 298 7.08 -4.20 -16.53
CA PRO A 298 6.86 -5.07 -15.38
C PRO A 298 5.71 -4.51 -14.52
N PRO A 299 5.20 -5.27 -13.55
CA PRO A 299 4.30 -4.72 -12.54
C PRO A 299 4.90 -3.46 -11.90
N TRP A 300 4.07 -2.42 -11.67
CA TRP A 300 4.54 -1.11 -11.19
C TRP A 300 5.42 -1.18 -9.93
N PHE A 301 5.16 -2.14 -9.05
CA PHE A 301 5.90 -2.35 -7.79
C PHE A 301 7.28 -2.99 -7.98
N LEU A 302 7.61 -3.41 -9.21
CA LEU A 302 8.93 -3.90 -9.61
C LEU A 302 9.65 -2.98 -10.59
N LEU A 303 9.03 -1.87 -11.04
CA LEU A 303 9.62 -0.94 -12.01
C LEU A 303 11.02 -0.48 -11.60
N PHE A 304 11.24 -0.20 -10.32
CA PHE A 304 12.54 0.28 -9.82
C PHE A 304 13.65 -0.77 -9.96
N VAL A 305 13.34 -2.05 -9.86
CA VAL A 305 14.29 -3.15 -10.08
C VAL A 305 14.53 -3.35 -11.58
N TYR A 306 13.44 -3.40 -12.37
CA TYR A 306 13.54 -3.60 -13.81
C TYR A 306 14.28 -2.45 -14.50
N LYS A 307 14.07 -1.21 -14.10
CA LYS A 307 14.83 -0.08 -14.66
C LYS A 307 16.33 -0.21 -14.43
N ALA A 308 16.74 -0.78 -13.30
CA ALA A 308 18.15 -1.02 -13.02
C ALA A 308 18.79 -2.06 -13.97
N VAL A 309 18.00 -2.98 -14.54
CA VAL A 309 18.49 -3.94 -15.53
C VAL A 309 18.97 -3.23 -16.81
N ASP A 310 18.40 -2.08 -17.15
CA ASP A 310 18.78 -1.26 -18.31
C ASP A 310 20.10 -0.49 -18.10
N PHE A 311 20.75 -0.53 -16.93
CA PHE A 311 21.98 0.24 -16.67
C PHE A 311 23.18 -0.41 -17.35
N GLU A 312 23.91 0.38 -18.15
CA GLU A 312 25.11 -0.04 -18.88
C GLU A 312 26.14 -0.73 -17.96
N MET A 313 26.27 -0.28 -16.71
CA MET A 313 27.23 -0.85 -15.76
C MET A 313 27.02 -2.33 -15.49
N PHE A 314 25.79 -2.86 -15.67
CA PHE A 314 25.51 -4.29 -15.52
C PHE A 314 25.71 -5.07 -16.81
N SER A 315 25.72 -4.44 -17.97
CA SER A 315 25.89 -5.12 -19.27
C SER A 315 27.24 -5.86 -19.36
N ALA A 316 28.27 -5.39 -18.65
CA ALA A 316 29.55 -6.06 -18.54
C ALA A 316 29.48 -7.44 -17.88
N ALA A 317 28.41 -7.74 -17.12
CA ALA A 317 28.19 -9.04 -16.51
C ALA A 317 27.60 -10.08 -17.50
N GLY A 318 27.31 -9.69 -18.74
CA GLY A 318 26.78 -10.59 -19.78
C GLY A 318 25.47 -11.26 -19.35
N PRO A 319 25.42 -12.61 -19.37
CA PRO A 319 24.20 -13.35 -18.97
C PRO A 319 23.75 -13.09 -17.51
N LEU A 320 24.64 -12.59 -16.66
CA LEU A 320 24.35 -12.29 -15.25
C LEU A 320 23.86 -10.85 -15.03
N SER A 321 23.69 -10.04 -16.07
CA SER A 321 23.36 -8.60 -15.95
C SER A 321 22.05 -8.38 -15.18
N ALA A 322 20.98 -9.07 -15.54
CA ALA A 322 19.68 -8.95 -14.88
C ALA A 322 19.73 -9.43 -13.42
N LEU A 323 20.45 -10.52 -13.15
CA LEU A 323 20.68 -11.02 -11.80
C LEU A 323 21.47 -10.01 -10.95
N ALA A 324 22.54 -9.41 -11.51
CA ALA A 324 23.36 -8.42 -10.82
C ALA A 324 22.57 -7.15 -10.48
N ALA A 325 21.78 -6.63 -11.42
CA ALA A 325 20.91 -5.49 -11.20
C ALA A 325 19.85 -5.79 -10.11
N THR A 326 19.20 -6.96 -10.20
CA THR A 326 18.20 -7.40 -9.20
C THR A 326 18.85 -7.61 -7.83
N ALA A 327 20.07 -8.13 -7.76
CA ALA A 327 20.79 -8.27 -6.50
C ALA A 327 21.06 -6.91 -5.86
N VAL A 328 21.55 -5.92 -6.61
CA VAL A 328 21.89 -4.60 -6.08
C VAL A 328 20.64 -3.79 -5.70
N PHE A 329 19.61 -3.76 -6.54
CA PHE A 329 18.44 -2.88 -6.34
C PHE A 329 17.23 -3.59 -5.68
N GLY A 330 17.23 -4.92 -5.60
CA GLY A 330 16.18 -5.70 -4.94
C GLY A 330 16.68 -6.39 -3.67
N ILE A 331 17.67 -7.30 -3.80
CA ILE A 331 18.10 -8.16 -2.68
C ILE A 331 18.87 -7.37 -1.61
N VAL A 332 19.83 -6.53 -2.00
CA VAL A 332 20.65 -5.74 -1.04
C VAL A 332 19.79 -4.83 -0.17
N PRO A 333 18.83 -4.03 -0.69
CA PRO A 333 17.90 -3.27 0.15
C PRO A 333 17.08 -4.16 1.09
N LEU A 334 16.59 -5.30 0.63
CA LEU A 334 15.83 -6.24 1.45
C LEU A 334 16.68 -6.78 2.61
N VAL A 335 17.91 -7.19 2.34
CA VAL A 335 18.87 -7.66 3.35
C VAL A 335 19.21 -6.55 4.34
N TYR A 336 19.39 -5.31 3.87
CA TYR A 336 19.58 -4.14 4.74
C TYR A 336 18.41 -3.97 5.71
N PHE A 337 17.16 -4.05 5.24
CA PHE A 337 15.99 -3.95 6.11
C PHE A 337 15.90 -5.11 7.10
N LEU A 338 16.24 -6.33 6.70
CA LEU A 338 16.29 -7.49 7.62
C LEU A 338 17.34 -7.31 8.73
N LEU A 339 18.50 -6.77 8.38
CA LEU A 339 19.62 -6.60 9.31
C LEU A 339 19.51 -5.30 10.13
N LEU A 340 18.57 -4.43 9.85
CA LEU A 340 18.44 -3.12 10.48
C LEU A 340 18.41 -3.17 12.03
N PRO A 341 17.69 -4.11 12.69
CA PRO A 341 17.72 -4.22 14.15
C PRO A 341 19.10 -4.52 14.74
N PHE A 342 20.00 -5.05 13.92
CA PHE A 342 21.38 -5.41 14.33
C PHE A 342 22.42 -4.35 13.90
N ILE A 343 22.07 -3.50 12.92
CA ILE A 343 22.93 -2.40 12.44
C ILE A 343 22.73 -1.14 13.29
N ASP A 344 21.48 -0.77 13.56
CA ASP A 344 21.14 0.40 14.40
C ASP A 344 20.92 -0.03 15.85
N VAL A 345 22.02 -0.26 16.57
CA VAL A 345 22.03 -0.71 17.96
C VAL A 345 21.85 0.41 18.98
N THR A 346 21.73 1.67 18.55
CA THR A 346 21.49 2.79 19.46
C THR A 346 20.09 2.74 20.06
N ASP A 347 19.90 3.29 21.27
CA ASP A 347 18.56 3.36 21.89
C ASP A 347 17.73 4.55 21.36
N ASP A 348 18.32 5.44 20.56
CA ASP A 348 17.65 6.61 20.04
C ASP A 348 16.52 6.23 19.06
N LEU A 349 15.31 6.78 19.28
CA LEU A 349 14.16 6.60 18.40
C LEU A 349 14.00 7.75 17.40
N HIS A 350 14.42 8.97 17.78
CA HIS A 350 14.22 10.13 16.92
C HIS A 350 15.08 10.04 15.64
N PRO A 351 14.51 10.24 14.43
CA PRO A 351 15.27 10.12 13.17
C PRO A 351 16.51 10.99 13.10
N LEU A 352 16.46 12.24 13.60
CA LEU A 352 17.62 13.12 13.60
C LEU A 352 18.71 12.71 14.59
N SER A 353 18.43 11.80 15.54
CA SER A 353 19.48 11.20 16.38
C SER A 353 20.23 10.07 15.66
N ARG A 354 19.67 9.54 14.57
CA ARG A 354 20.17 8.41 13.76
C ARG A 354 20.41 8.85 12.30
N PRO A 355 21.30 9.81 12.01
CA PRO A 355 21.37 10.49 10.71
C PRO A 355 21.68 9.54 9.55
N LEU A 356 22.56 8.56 9.71
CA LEU A 356 22.89 7.62 8.63
C LEU A 356 21.69 6.75 8.25
N VAL A 357 21.07 6.11 9.24
CA VAL A 357 19.87 5.29 9.01
C VAL A 357 18.76 6.14 8.40
N THR A 358 18.53 7.34 8.91
CA THR A 358 17.54 8.26 8.35
C THR A 358 17.85 8.62 6.90
N SER A 359 19.11 8.90 6.57
CA SER A 359 19.53 9.18 5.19
C SER A 359 19.27 7.98 4.26
N PHE A 360 19.60 6.77 4.68
CA PHE A 360 19.33 5.56 3.87
C PHE A 360 17.84 5.32 3.65
N GLY A 361 16.99 5.55 4.67
CA GLY A 361 15.54 5.46 4.50
C GLY A 361 15.01 6.49 3.49
N ILE A 362 15.48 7.72 3.55
CA ILE A 362 15.12 8.79 2.60
C ILE A 362 15.58 8.42 1.19
N LEU A 363 16.84 7.99 1.03
CA LEU A 363 17.40 7.59 -0.25
C LEU A 363 16.67 6.37 -0.83
N GLY A 364 16.31 5.39 -0.01
CA GLY A 364 15.53 4.23 -0.44
C GLY A 364 14.21 4.62 -1.08
N ILE A 365 13.43 5.50 -0.42
CA ILE A 365 12.18 6.01 -0.98
C ILE A 365 12.44 6.82 -2.26
N LEU A 366 13.42 7.72 -2.22
CA LEU A 366 13.73 8.61 -3.34
C LEU A 366 14.16 7.82 -4.57
N TYR A 367 15.10 6.88 -4.42
CA TYR A 367 15.57 6.07 -5.55
C TYR A 367 14.53 5.11 -6.07
N MET A 368 13.75 4.46 -5.19
CA MET A 368 12.61 3.65 -5.62
C MET A 368 11.64 4.48 -6.46
N ALA A 369 11.35 5.71 -6.05
CA ALA A 369 10.48 6.63 -6.76
C ALA A 369 11.05 7.06 -8.12
N ILE A 370 12.32 7.51 -8.13
CA ILE A 370 12.99 7.94 -9.36
C ILE A 370 13.09 6.79 -10.36
N LEU A 371 13.52 5.60 -9.91
CA LEU A 371 13.66 4.45 -10.79
C LEU A 371 12.31 3.96 -11.32
N SER A 372 11.25 3.99 -10.50
CA SER A 372 9.91 3.65 -10.96
C SER A 372 9.40 4.64 -12.01
N ALA A 373 9.57 5.93 -11.79
CA ALA A 373 9.21 6.95 -12.78
C ALA A 373 10.04 6.80 -14.07
N TRP A 374 11.33 6.58 -13.94
CA TRP A 374 12.24 6.37 -15.08
C TRP A 374 11.88 5.11 -15.87
N GLY A 375 11.60 3.99 -15.19
CA GLY A 375 11.15 2.75 -15.82
C GLY A 375 9.81 2.90 -16.54
N ALA A 376 8.89 3.70 -16.01
CA ALA A 376 7.62 4.00 -16.68
C ALA A 376 7.78 4.89 -17.91
N LEU A 377 8.75 5.82 -17.91
CA LEU A 377 8.97 6.77 -19.00
C LEU A 377 9.79 6.18 -20.15
N THR A 378 10.78 5.35 -19.84
CA THR A 378 11.72 4.78 -20.83
C THR A 378 11.91 3.27 -20.59
N PRO A 379 10.86 2.44 -20.77
CA PRO A 379 10.96 1.00 -20.58
C PRO A 379 11.94 0.39 -21.60
N GLY A 380 12.85 -0.48 -21.14
CA GLY A 380 13.79 -1.21 -21.99
C GLY A 380 14.87 -0.36 -22.66
N VAL A 381 14.98 0.93 -22.34
CA VAL A 381 16.01 1.81 -22.89
C VAL A 381 17.26 1.73 -22.04
N GLN A 382 18.39 1.34 -22.66
CA GLN A 382 19.68 1.29 -22.00
C GLN A 382 20.12 2.68 -21.53
N ILE A 383 20.62 2.76 -20.29
CA ILE A 383 21.03 3.99 -19.63
C ILE A 383 22.55 4.01 -19.46
N PRO A 384 23.24 5.01 -20.03
CA PRO A 384 24.70 5.13 -19.91
C PRO A 384 25.12 5.45 -18.46
N ASN A 385 26.33 5.03 -18.08
CA ASN A 385 26.83 5.15 -16.72
C ASN A 385 26.88 6.60 -16.20
N TRP A 386 27.11 7.58 -17.05
CA TRP A 386 27.13 8.98 -16.65
C TRP A 386 25.75 9.51 -16.26
N GLU A 387 24.68 9.04 -16.91
CA GLU A 387 23.30 9.39 -16.52
C GLU A 387 22.95 8.75 -15.18
N VAL A 388 23.31 7.48 -14.98
CA VAL A 388 23.15 6.81 -13.69
C VAL A 388 23.84 7.60 -12.58
N ALA A 389 25.09 8.00 -12.80
CA ALA A 389 25.83 8.80 -11.83
C ALA A 389 25.17 10.18 -11.59
N ALA A 390 24.71 10.85 -12.64
CA ALA A 390 24.02 12.13 -12.53
C ALA A 390 22.70 12.06 -11.74
N VAL A 391 22.00 10.93 -11.81
CA VAL A 391 20.74 10.72 -11.08
C VAL A 391 20.99 10.30 -9.62
N PHE A 392 22.01 9.49 -9.34
CA PHE A 392 22.23 8.94 -8.00
C PHE A 392 23.14 9.79 -7.11
N VAL A 393 24.24 10.35 -7.65
CA VAL A 393 25.25 11.02 -6.83
C VAL A 393 24.77 12.33 -6.20
N PRO A 394 24.13 13.27 -6.90
CA PRO A 394 23.68 14.51 -6.28
C PRO A 394 22.67 14.31 -5.16
N PRO A 395 21.57 13.52 -5.33
CA PRO A 395 20.65 13.26 -4.23
C PRO A 395 21.32 12.58 -3.04
N PHE A 396 22.25 11.65 -3.26
CA PHE A 396 23.01 11.01 -2.19
C PHE A 396 23.75 12.06 -1.34
N ILE A 397 24.53 12.93 -1.98
CA ILE A 397 25.30 13.98 -1.29
C ILE A 397 24.36 14.94 -0.54
N ILE A 398 23.30 15.41 -1.21
CA ILE A 398 22.34 16.37 -0.63
C ILE A 398 21.64 15.78 0.58
N VAL A 399 21.14 14.55 0.49
CA VAL A 399 20.41 13.89 1.59
C VAL A 399 21.34 13.61 2.77
N VAL A 400 22.51 13.01 2.52
CA VAL A 400 23.45 12.67 3.61
C VAL A 400 23.98 13.93 4.29
N ALA A 401 24.41 14.95 3.53
CA ALA A 401 24.88 16.20 4.10
C ALA A 401 23.75 16.97 4.81
N GLY A 402 22.57 17.07 4.20
CA GLY A 402 21.41 17.77 4.77
C GLY A 402 20.93 17.13 6.08
N VAL A 403 20.73 15.81 6.11
CA VAL A 403 20.30 15.10 7.32
C VAL A 403 21.37 15.18 8.41
N THR A 404 22.66 15.09 8.05
CA THR A 404 23.76 15.23 9.01
C THR A 404 23.79 16.64 9.62
N LEU A 405 23.60 17.68 8.81
CA LEU A 405 23.52 19.07 9.28
C LEU A 405 22.31 19.25 10.22
N LEU A 406 21.13 18.79 9.82
CA LEU A 406 19.92 18.85 10.65
C LEU A 406 20.09 18.08 11.96
N SER A 407 20.73 16.92 11.93
CA SER A 407 21.09 16.15 13.14
C SER A 407 21.98 16.95 14.10
N ARG A 408 23.00 17.62 13.59
CA ARG A 408 23.88 18.48 14.43
C ARG A 408 23.11 19.65 15.05
N LEU A 409 22.20 20.28 14.30
CA LEU A 409 21.36 21.38 14.80
C LEU A 409 20.36 20.87 15.86
N TYR A 410 19.77 19.72 15.64
CA TYR A 410 18.87 19.07 16.58
C TYR A 410 19.57 18.74 17.91
N LYS A 411 20.74 18.10 17.85
CA LYS A 411 21.55 17.76 19.04
C LYS A 411 22.00 18.99 19.84
N LYS A 412 22.19 20.13 19.17
CA LYS A 412 22.50 21.42 19.82
C LYS A 412 21.25 22.15 20.38
N GLY A 413 20.06 21.54 20.30
CA GLY A 413 18.81 22.17 20.76
C GLY A 413 18.34 23.35 19.92
N LYS A 414 19.00 23.63 18.78
CA LYS A 414 18.63 24.74 17.87
C LYS A 414 17.49 24.40 16.93
N PHE A 415 17.07 23.14 16.89
CA PHE A 415 16.03 22.65 16.00
C PHE A 415 15.15 21.64 16.75
N LYS A 416 13.89 22.02 17.03
CA LYS A 416 12.93 21.16 17.69
C LYS A 416 11.80 20.81 16.71
N VAL A 417 11.73 19.57 16.26
CA VAL A 417 10.69 19.12 15.33
C VAL A 417 10.09 17.80 15.81
N SER A 418 8.75 17.68 15.73
CA SER A 418 8.05 16.43 16.03
C SER A 418 8.31 15.40 14.93
N THR A 419 8.65 14.18 15.32
CA THR A 419 8.98 13.05 14.43
C THR A 419 7.84 12.72 13.46
N SER A 420 6.61 12.72 13.97
CA SER A 420 5.41 12.38 13.17
C SER A 420 5.17 13.38 12.03
N LYS A 421 5.39 14.66 12.28
CA LYS A 421 5.14 15.73 11.31
C LYS A 421 6.23 15.79 10.24
N ILE A 422 7.50 15.55 10.61
CA ILE A 422 8.57 15.42 9.62
C ILE A 422 8.25 14.30 8.63
N THR A 423 7.88 13.12 9.12
CA THR A 423 7.61 11.96 8.28
C THR A 423 6.44 12.20 7.34
N THR A 424 5.32 12.74 7.86
CA THR A 424 4.13 13.02 7.04
C THR A 424 4.39 14.11 6.00
N SER A 425 5.01 15.21 6.40
CA SER A 425 5.35 16.30 5.49
C SER A 425 6.38 15.88 4.46
N PHE A 426 7.33 15.04 4.86
CA PHE A 426 8.33 14.50 3.96
C PHE A 426 7.74 13.52 2.94
N LEU A 427 6.86 12.61 3.35
CA LEU A 427 6.16 11.71 2.43
C LEU A 427 5.25 12.47 1.45
N LEU A 428 4.55 13.50 1.92
CA LEU A 428 3.75 14.36 1.05
C LEU A 428 4.64 15.16 0.09
N PHE A 429 5.77 15.68 0.56
CA PHE A 429 6.77 16.35 -0.28
C PHE A 429 7.31 15.41 -1.35
N LEU A 430 7.67 14.17 -0.98
CA LEU A 430 8.12 13.16 -1.95
C LEU A 430 7.05 12.82 -2.97
N PHE A 431 5.80 12.65 -2.55
CA PHE A 431 4.70 12.38 -3.46
C PHE A 431 4.50 13.53 -4.46
N ILE A 432 4.51 14.78 -3.97
CA ILE A 432 4.44 15.96 -4.84
C ILE A 432 5.64 16.03 -5.78
N LEU A 433 6.84 15.76 -5.27
CA LEU A 433 8.07 15.73 -6.06
C LEU A 433 8.04 14.66 -7.15
N MET A 434 7.58 13.45 -6.82
CA MET A 434 7.42 12.34 -7.77
C MET A 434 6.42 12.69 -8.88
N PHE A 435 5.22 13.15 -8.48
CA PHE A 435 4.18 13.52 -9.43
C PHE A 435 4.65 14.63 -10.37
N ALA A 436 5.36 15.58 -9.83
CA ALA A 436 5.86 16.70 -10.60
C ALA A 436 7.09 16.34 -11.45
N ALA A 437 7.98 15.48 -10.96
CA ALA A 437 9.08 14.94 -11.77
C ALA A 437 8.56 14.11 -12.96
N TYR A 438 7.51 13.31 -12.74
CA TYR A 438 6.82 12.59 -13.82
C TYR A 438 6.26 13.55 -14.87
N ASN A 439 5.49 14.57 -14.44
CA ASN A 439 4.91 15.55 -15.37
C ASN A 439 5.99 16.40 -16.06
N PHE A 440 7.04 16.79 -15.34
CA PHE A 440 8.17 17.54 -15.92
C PHE A 440 8.90 16.69 -16.97
N GLY A 441 9.19 15.42 -16.66
CA GLY A 441 9.84 14.48 -17.59
C GLY A 441 9.03 14.29 -18.87
N GLN A 442 7.73 14.06 -18.76
CA GLN A 442 6.84 13.94 -19.92
C GLN A 442 6.84 15.21 -20.80
N ASN A 443 6.71 16.38 -20.19
CA ASN A 443 6.66 17.63 -20.91
C ASN A 443 8.04 18.04 -21.45
N PHE A 444 9.13 17.74 -20.74
CA PHE A 444 10.50 18.02 -21.17
C PHE A 444 10.87 17.15 -22.39
N THR A 445 10.55 15.87 -22.35
CA THR A 445 10.76 14.95 -23.47
C THR A 445 9.96 15.42 -24.70
N ALA A 446 8.69 15.77 -24.51
CA ALA A 446 7.85 16.31 -25.57
C ALA A 446 8.38 17.66 -26.12
N THR A 447 8.99 18.49 -25.26
CA THR A 447 9.60 19.76 -25.67
C THR A 447 10.87 19.55 -26.50
N LEU A 448 11.66 18.53 -26.18
CA LEU A 448 12.87 18.18 -26.95
C LEU A 448 12.53 17.60 -28.34
N VAL A 449 11.40 16.88 -28.45
CA VAL A 449 10.97 16.23 -29.69
C VAL A 449 10.09 17.16 -30.53
N HIS A 450 9.27 17.99 -29.89
CA HIS A 450 8.32 18.91 -30.55
C HIS A 450 8.40 20.29 -29.89
N THR A 451 9.10 21.23 -30.49
CA THR A 451 9.25 22.63 -30.05
C THR A 451 7.93 23.41 -30.10
N SER A 452 6.99 23.10 -29.22
CA SER A 452 5.78 23.91 -29.04
C SER A 452 5.88 24.77 -27.79
N GLY A 453 5.56 26.07 -27.89
CA GLY A 453 5.55 26.99 -26.74
C GLY A 453 4.64 26.54 -25.60
N LEU A 454 3.62 25.74 -25.92
CA LEU A 454 2.71 25.15 -24.93
C LEU A 454 3.41 24.15 -23.98
N ASN A 455 4.36 23.36 -24.50
CA ASN A 455 5.12 22.40 -23.70
C ASN A 455 6.11 23.09 -22.75
N ILE A 456 6.67 24.23 -23.16
CA ILE A 456 7.53 25.07 -22.30
C ILE A 456 6.71 25.66 -21.16
N LEU A 457 5.53 26.20 -21.45
CA LEU A 457 4.62 26.75 -20.44
C LEU A 457 4.15 25.70 -19.45
N THR A 458 3.78 24.48 -19.91
CA THR A 458 3.39 23.38 -19.02
C THR A 458 4.54 22.89 -18.15
N SER A 459 5.76 22.84 -18.66
CA SER A 459 6.96 22.49 -17.88
C SER A 459 7.27 23.55 -16.82
N LEU A 460 7.18 24.84 -17.16
CA LEU A 460 7.36 25.94 -16.21
C LEU A 460 6.25 25.94 -15.13
N PHE A 461 5.00 25.72 -15.53
CA PHE A 461 3.87 25.62 -14.60
C PHE A 461 4.05 24.45 -13.65
N THR A 462 4.41 23.26 -14.15
CA THR A 462 4.64 22.06 -13.35
C THR A 462 5.82 22.26 -12.39
N GLY A 463 6.91 22.87 -12.86
CA GLY A 463 8.06 23.26 -12.03
C GLY A 463 7.67 24.27 -10.93
N GLY A 464 6.83 25.25 -11.25
CA GLY A 464 6.26 26.19 -10.28
C GLY A 464 5.42 25.48 -9.22
N VAL A 465 4.51 24.59 -9.60
CA VAL A 465 3.71 23.78 -8.68
C VAL A 465 4.59 22.92 -7.76
N MET A 466 5.71 22.37 -8.27
CA MET A 466 6.70 21.66 -7.45
C MET A 466 7.24 22.53 -6.32
N VAL A 467 7.77 23.68 -6.69
CA VAL A 467 8.44 24.59 -5.72
C VAL A 467 7.41 25.12 -4.71
N PHE A 468 6.26 25.62 -5.18
CA PHE A 468 5.23 26.16 -4.31
C PHE A 468 4.55 25.07 -3.48
N GLY A 469 4.33 23.87 -4.01
CA GLY A 469 3.82 22.71 -3.29
C GLY A 469 4.78 22.27 -2.19
N ALA A 470 6.08 22.22 -2.46
CA ALA A 470 7.10 21.91 -1.47
C ALA A 470 7.16 22.96 -0.36
N ILE A 471 7.18 24.26 -0.71
CA ILE A 471 7.15 25.36 0.26
C ILE A 471 5.86 25.32 1.07
N GLY A 472 4.70 25.11 0.44
CA GLY A 472 3.40 25.00 1.11
C GLY A 472 3.35 23.85 2.10
N THR A 473 3.90 22.68 1.72
CA THR A 473 3.99 21.49 2.59
C THR A 473 4.89 21.76 3.79
N MET A 474 6.06 22.36 3.58
CA MET A 474 6.96 22.76 4.66
C MET A 474 6.33 23.81 5.59
N LYS A 475 5.60 24.78 5.04
CA LYS A 475 4.90 25.81 5.80
C LYS A 475 3.74 25.25 6.60
N SER A 476 2.95 24.32 6.05
CA SER A 476 1.86 23.65 6.77
C SER A 476 2.39 22.75 7.88
N ALA A 477 3.54 22.12 7.70
CA ALA A 477 4.23 21.38 8.74
C ALA A 477 4.64 22.28 9.90
N ASN A 478 5.16 23.47 9.62
CA ASN A 478 5.51 24.46 10.65
C ASN A 478 4.30 25.03 11.37
N LEU A 479 3.22 25.38 10.64
CA LEU A 479 1.96 25.88 11.24
C LEU A 479 1.29 24.85 12.13
N SER A 480 1.39 23.55 11.80
CA SER A 480 0.85 22.49 12.65
C SER A 480 1.67 22.27 13.93
N LEU A 481 2.94 22.75 14.00
CA LEU A 481 3.76 22.74 15.22
C LEU A 481 3.28 23.80 16.25
N GLU A 482 2.76 24.93 15.78
CA GLU A 482 2.21 25.97 16.65
C GLU A 482 0.81 25.60 17.19
N SER A 483 0.03 24.82 16.43
CA SER A 483 -1.32 24.41 16.83
C SER A 483 -1.37 23.29 17.87
N GLU A 484 -0.26 22.58 18.16
CA GLU A 484 -0.23 21.56 19.24
C GLU A 484 -0.53 22.12 20.64
N LYS A 485 -0.32 23.41 20.84
CA LYS A 485 -0.69 24.09 22.10
C LYS A 485 -2.19 24.38 22.25
N LYS A 486 -2.98 24.28 21.17
CA LYS A 486 -4.41 24.64 21.15
C LYS A 486 -5.38 23.44 21.01
N ILE A 487 -4.92 22.21 20.77
CA ILE A 487 -5.78 21.04 20.56
C ILE A 487 -5.93 20.22 21.84
N GLU A 488 -5.87 20.84 23.01
CA GLU A 488 -6.34 20.22 24.25
C GLU A 488 -7.87 20.41 24.48
N SER A 489 -8.57 21.08 23.58
CA SER A 489 -10.03 21.07 23.64
C SER A 489 -10.55 19.77 23.02
N GLU A 490 -11.10 18.95 23.86
CA GLU A 490 -11.92 17.79 23.53
C GLU A 490 -13.12 18.21 22.66
N ASN A 491 -12.91 18.33 21.36
CA ASN A 491 -14.04 18.35 20.44
C ASN A 491 -14.50 16.90 20.24
N THR A 492 -15.16 16.35 21.25
CA THR A 492 -16.06 15.23 21.06
C THR A 492 -17.21 15.72 20.19
N PHE A 493 -17.26 15.27 18.96
CA PHE A 493 -18.36 15.59 18.05
C PHE A 493 -19.59 14.82 18.52
N HIS A 494 -20.43 15.47 19.33
CA HIS A 494 -21.72 14.90 19.75
C HIS A 494 -22.79 15.20 18.72
N LEU A 495 -23.34 14.16 18.14
CA LEU A 495 -24.48 14.26 17.25
C LEU A 495 -25.78 14.10 18.06
N SER A 496 -26.73 15.02 17.90
CA SER A 496 -28.02 14.84 18.55
C SER A 496 -28.73 13.58 18.02
N LYS A 497 -29.40 12.84 18.89
CA LYS A 497 -30.09 11.58 18.53
C LYS A 497 -31.07 11.76 17.37
N ASN A 498 -31.79 12.90 17.32
CA ASN A 498 -32.73 13.17 16.24
C ASN A 498 -32.03 13.37 14.89
N VAL A 499 -30.91 14.12 14.86
CA VAL A 499 -30.09 14.29 13.65
C VAL A 499 -29.50 12.96 13.22
N ALA A 500 -28.99 12.16 14.16
CA ALA A 500 -28.48 10.82 13.88
C ALA A 500 -29.53 9.90 13.23
N MET A 501 -30.76 9.90 13.75
CA MET A 501 -31.85 9.14 13.17
C MET A 501 -32.20 9.58 11.76
N VAL A 502 -32.30 10.90 11.50
CA VAL A 502 -32.60 11.42 10.17
C VAL A 502 -31.49 11.08 9.17
N LEU A 503 -30.24 11.31 9.53
CA LEU A 503 -29.10 10.97 8.66
C LEU A 503 -29.02 9.46 8.37
N SER A 504 -29.22 8.61 9.38
CA SER A 504 -29.23 7.16 9.19
C SER A 504 -30.40 6.70 8.31
N ALA A 505 -31.58 7.30 8.46
CA ALA A 505 -32.73 7.02 7.59
C ALA A 505 -32.45 7.41 6.13
N LEU A 506 -31.88 8.60 5.90
CA LEU A 506 -31.50 9.05 4.54
C LEU A 506 -30.48 8.12 3.89
N LEU A 507 -29.44 7.72 4.64
CA LEU A 507 -28.45 6.78 4.14
C LEU A 507 -29.04 5.39 3.87
N THR A 508 -29.97 4.93 4.70
CA THR A 508 -30.68 3.66 4.48
C THR A 508 -31.55 3.73 3.22
N ILE A 509 -32.29 4.82 3.02
CA ILE A 509 -33.06 5.03 1.78
C ILE A 509 -32.13 5.05 0.56
N GLY A 510 -31.01 5.78 0.65
CA GLY A 510 -29.98 5.77 -0.39
C GLY A 510 -29.43 4.38 -0.67
N THR A 511 -29.18 3.59 0.37
CA THR A 511 -28.74 2.19 0.22
C THR A 511 -29.76 1.35 -0.53
N ILE A 512 -31.05 1.45 -0.16
CA ILE A 512 -32.14 0.73 -0.84
C ILE A 512 -32.23 1.14 -2.32
N ALA A 513 -32.12 2.44 -2.61
CA ALA A 513 -32.14 2.93 -3.98
C ALA A 513 -30.95 2.38 -4.80
N ILE A 514 -29.75 2.36 -4.21
CA ILE A 514 -28.57 1.78 -4.88
C ILE A 514 -28.74 0.29 -5.12
N ILE A 515 -29.25 -0.47 -4.13
CA ILE A 515 -29.54 -1.89 -4.30
C ILE A 515 -30.50 -2.10 -5.48
N TYR A 516 -31.58 -1.32 -5.53
CA TYR A 516 -32.53 -1.40 -6.66
C TYR A 516 -31.85 -1.15 -8.02
N LEU A 517 -31.00 -0.14 -8.10
CA LEU A 517 -30.30 0.21 -9.34
C LEU A 517 -29.32 -0.89 -9.78
N ILE A 518 -28.48 -1.41 -8.86
CA ILE A 518 -27.50 -2.45 -9.22
C ILE A 518 -28.13 -3.79 -9.57
N MET A 519 -29.35 -4.07 -9.07
CA MET A 519 -30.11 -5.27 -9.43
C MET A 519 -30.67 -5.23 -10.87
N GLN A 520 -30.67 -4.06 -11.53
CA GLN A 520 -31.09 -3.91 -12.93
C GLN A 520 -29.92 -4.06 -13.91
N LEU A 521 -28.67 -4.10 -13.42
CA LEU A 521 -27.50 -4.18 -14.28
C LEU A 521 -27.33 -5.59 -14.87
N ASP A 522 -26.84 -5.64 -16.11
CA ASP A 522 -26.39 -6.90 -16.70
C ASP A 522 -25.18 -7.43 -15.88
N PRO A 523 -25.21 -8.68 -15.41
CA PRO A 523 -24.08 -9.23 -14.68
C PRO A 523 -22.83 -9.46 -15.54
N ILE A 524 -22.96 -9.36 -16.87
CA ILE A 524 -21.88 -9.58 -17.85
C ILE A 524 -21.45 -8.25 -18.48
N GLY A 525 -20.17 -8.10 -18.73
CA GLY A 525 -19.58 -6.92 -19.37
C GLY A 525 -18.85 -5.98 -18.40
N SER A 526 -17.84 -5.30 -18.90
CA SER A 526 -16.96 -4.45 -18.08
C SER A 526 -17.65 -3.22 -17.50
N VAL A 527 -18.50 -2.55 -18.29
CA VAL A 527 -19.19 -1.32 -17.86
C VAL A 527 -20.22 -1.61 -16.78
N PRO A 528 -21.21 -2.54 -16.97
CA PRO A 528 -22.16 -2.87 -15.91
C PRO A 528 -21.49 -3.40 -14.63
N ASN A 529 -20.41 -4.17 -14.77
CA ASN A 529 -19.64 -4.67 -13.63
C ASN A 529 -18.95 -3.55 -12.85
N ALA A 530 -18.43 -2.53 -13.54
CA ALA A 530 -17.86 -1.35 -12.89
C ALA A 530 -18.95 -0.54 -12.16
N GLU A 531 -20.11 -0.33 -12.77
CA GLU A 531 -21.26 0.32 -12.12
C GLU A 531 -21.74 -0.47 -10.90
N PHE A 532 -21.79 -1.81 -10.99
CA PHE A 532 -22.07 -2.71 -9.87
C PHE A 532 -21.06 -2.52 -8.73
N GLY A 533 -19.76 -2.49 -9.03
CA GLY A 533 -18.70 -2.30 -8.05
C GLY A 533 -18.77 -0.94 -7.34
N ILE A 534 -19.10 0.12 -8.08
CA ILE A 534 -19.34 1.45 -7.49
C ILE A 534 -20.55 1.39 -6.53
N GLY A 535 -21.66 0.83 -6.97
CA GLY A 535 -22.89 0.72 -6.16
C GLY A 535 -22.67 -0.10 -4.88
N LEU A 536 -22.07 -1.29 -5.01
CA LEU A 536 -21.76 -2.15 -3.87
C LEU A 536 -20.79 -1.48 -2.88
N GLY A 537 -19.79 -0.77 -3.41
CA GLY A 537 -18.86 -0.01 -2.59
C GLY A 537 -19.54 1.12 -1.81
N PHE A 538 -20.45 1.86 -2.43
CA PHE A 538 -21.23 2.88 -1.72
C PHE A 538 -22.15 2.30 -0.66
N ILE A 539 -22.75 1.11 -0.87
CA ILE A 539 -23.53 0.40 0.15
C ILE A 539 -22.66 0.19 1.41
N LEU A 540 -21.43 -0.30 1.25
CA LEU A 540 -20.51 -0.51 2.36
C LEU A 540 -20.09 0.81 3.04
N VAL A 541 -19.81 1.87 2.26
CA VAL A 541 -19.48 3.19 2.80
C VAL A 541 -20.67 3.75 3.59
N PHE A 542 -21.90 3.61 3.10
CA PHE A 542 -23.09 4.07 3.83
C PHE A 542 -23.30 3.27 5.11
N ALA A 543 -23.13 1.94 5.06
CA ALA A 543 -23.22 1.11 6.26
C ALA A 543 -22.18 1.51 7.32
N GLY A 544 -20.92 1.71 6.91
CA GLY A 544 -19.86 2.22 7.79
C GLY A 544 -20.16 3.61 8.35
N THR A 545 -20.78 4.47 7.54
CA THR A 545 -21.18 5.82 7.95
C THR A 545 -22.35 5.80 8.95
N ILE A 546 -23.33 4.93 8.75
CA ILE A 546 -24.43 4.71 9.72
C ILE A 546 -23.85 4.24 11.06
N MET A 547 -22.91 3.30 11.05
CA MET A 547 -22.23 2.87 12.28
C MET A 547 -21.49 4.02 12.98
N ARG A 548 -20.82 4.88 12.23
CA ARG A 548 -20.14 6.06 12.78
C ARG A 548 -21.13 7.07 13.41
N ILE A 549 -22.23 7.35 12.70
CA ILE A 549 -23.31 8.22 13.18
C ILE A 549 -23.90 7.67 14.47
N TYR A 550 -24.18 6.35 14.50
CA TYR A 550 -24.72 5.69 15.66
C TYR A 550 -23.78 5.79 16.88
N ARG A 551 -22.50 5.55 16.68
CA ARG A 551 -21.49 5.65 17.74
C ARG A 551 -21.37 7.07 18.26
N ALA A 552 -21.36 8.08 17.39
CA ALA A 552 -21.30 9.50 17.77
C ALA A 552 -22.55 10.00 18.53
N ALA A 553 -23.69 9.34 18.35
CA ALA A 553 -24.94 9.73 19.00
C ALA A 553 -25.23 9.00 20.32
N PHE A 554 -24.70 7.79 20.50
CA PHE A 554 -25.10 6.88 21.59
C PHE A 554 -23.96 6.43 22.50
N TYR A 555 -22.68 6.60 22.10
CA TYR A 555 -21.52 6.09 22.85
C TYR A 555 -20.53 7.16 23.31
N ASP A 556 -20.80 8.43 23.17
CA ASP A 556 -19.87 9.52 23.56
C ASP A 556 -18.47 9.37 22.95
N GLU A 557 -18.36 8.96 21.69
CA GLU A 557 -17.10 8.70 21.00
C GLU A 557 -16.75 9.75 19.94
#